data_fa116114f043b392cb6a840b1fc04246
#
_entry.id   fa116114f043b392cb6a840b1fc04246
#
_cell.length_a   1.000
_cell.length_b   1.000
_cell.length_c   1.000
_cell.angle_alpha   90.00
_cell.angle_beta   90.00
_cell.angle_gamma   90.00
#
_symmetry.space_group_name_H-M   'P 1'
#
loop_
_entity.id
_entity.type
_entity.pdbx_description
1 polymer ?
#
loop_
_entity_poly.entity_id
_entity_poly.type
_entity_poly.pdbx_seq_one_letter_code
_entity_poly.pdbx_strand_id
1 'polypeptide(L)'
;MDKVEFTRRFHEAIDSGLIRAFFQPVVRSLTQRIMGVESLARWFKPDGDMLSPADFIPDLERYELINELDMEILRQACVLYDDLRRRGTPISCVSVNLSRLDFEQSDLFEKICSVLEAYSVPHEAIHLEITESFMLEDAESFEKTFRRFKEAGFSVWLDDFGSGYSSLNVLQSYSFDVIKFDMLFLRKLSVKGRDMLASLIGMAKTLGIHTLTEGVETNEQREFLIDVGCEAQQGFYYARPIPKEDLIVQINQKPEMLETSEDKKYWDEIGRVNFVNPNPLKEYAGRRDSYRDYRFSSYDGSIALVECSKEETNYIYATEGYKERLRELGFSSVDRLESALANQQTQQFMMLRKLVMDALEHGTVQTVEYAYKEVYYRLSALFIARREGRAMILMRLNTFDADREVETAREMLNSSSALMSTYELVVLFFPKRGKAKRLHTVNNLPEYDKEDSLQTSLQRFCEAEIDPVDRERYMRFLDFGTLEKRVKNSPRLFIQSIFRMNLGKDKTKWYSARVTQINTLTEPAFMLTVQNIQDNMNSWIDMLTDEHPEMLKNDGA
;
A
#
# COMPACT_ATOMS: atom_id res chain seq x y z
N MET A 1 30.67 -41.52 -13.62
CA MET A 1 31.97 -41.37 -12.91
C MET A 1 31.77 -41.88 -11.50
N ASP A 2 32.77 -42.55 -10.91
CA ASP A 2 32.65 -42.97 -9.52
C ASP A 2 32.86 -41.78 -8.55
N LYS A 3 32.42 -41.92 -7.27
CA LYS A 3 32.48 -40.87 -6.26
C LYS A 3 33.92 -40.37 -6.05
N VAL A 4 34.90 -41.22 -6.01
CA VAL A 4 36.28 -40.87 -5.67
C VAL A 4 36.90 -39.99 -6.76
N GLU A 5 36.73 -40.39 -8.00
CA GLU A 5 37.23 -39.61 -9.16
C GLU A 5 36.52 -38.27 -9.33
N PHE A 6 35.17 -38.23 -9.08
CA PHE A 6 34.41 -36.99 -9.10
C PHE A 6 34.87 -36.03 -8.02
N THR A 7 35.00 -36.48 -6.77
CA THR A 7 35.46 -35.69 -5.63
C THR A 7 36.85 -35.10 -5.89
N ARG A 8 37.77 -35.90 -6.38
CA ARG A 8 39.13 -35.44 -6.71
C ARG A 8 39.08 -34.31 -7.75
N ARG A 9 38.34 -34.50 -8.82
CA ARG A 9 38.21 -33.47 -9.90
C ARG A 9 37.52 -32.20 -9.41
N PHE A 10 36.55 -32.32 -8.52
CA PHE A 10 35.87 -31.18 -7.94
C PHE A 10 36.83 -30.37 -7.07
N HIS A 11 37.58 -30.99 -6.16
CA HIS A 11 38.56 -30.28 -5.33
C HIS A 11 39.66 -29.65 -6.18
N GLU A 12 40.19 -30.36 -7.19
CA GLU A 12 41.15 -29.79 -8.13
C GLU A 12 40.57 -28.57 -8.87
N ALA A 13 39.30 -28.58 -9.21
CA ALA A 13 38.64 -27.45 -9.86
C ALA A 13 38.47 -26.23 -8.93
N ILE A 14 38.16 -26.45 -7.63
CA ILE A 14 38.16 -25.40 -6.63
C ILE A 14 39.56 -24.80 -6.50
N ASP A 15 40.58 -25.63 -6.25
CA ASP A 15 41.96 -25.21 -6.01
C ASP A 15 42.57 -24.45 -7.21
N SER A 16 42.18 -24.86 -8.42
CA SER A 16 42.65 -24.23 -9.66
C SER A 16 41.80 -23.05 -10.14
N GLY A 17 40.76 -22.64 -9.38
CA GLY A 17 39.88 -21.54 -9.73
C GLY A 17 39.03 -21.79 -10.99
N LEU A 18 38.74 -23.07 -11.28
CA LEU A 18 37.84 -23.47 -12.38
C LEU A 18 36.37 -23.45 -11.98
N ILE A 19 36.07 -23.40 -10.67
CA ILE A 19 34.74 -23.09 -10.14
C ILE A 19 34.65 -21.57 -9.96
N ARG A 20 33.74 -20.95 -10.70
CA ARG A 20 33.60 -19.49 -10.71
C ARG A 20 32.14 -19.06 -10.50
N ALA A 21 31.95 -18.02 -9.71
CA ALA A 21 30.67 -17.33 -9.63
C ALA A 21 30.51 -16.41 -10.85
N PHE A 22 29.38 -16.54 -11.53
CA PHE A 22 28.90 -15.60 -12.52
C PHE A 22 27.74 -14.83 -11.88
N PHE A 23 27.60 -13.57 -12.22
CA PHE A 23 26.65 -12.69 -11.57
C PHE A 23 25.59 -12.25 -12.56
N GLN A 24 24.33 -12.45 -12.22
CA GLN A 24 23.21 -12.00 -13.04
C GLN A 24 22.49 -10.85 -12.35
N PRO A 25 22.32 -9.69 -13.02
CA PRO A 25 21.62 -8.56 -12.46
C PRO A 25 20.15 -8.85 -12.15
N VAL A 26 19.73 -8.42 -10.95
CA VAL A 26 18.33 -8.30 -10.53
C VAL A 26 17.95 -6.83 -10.67
N VAL A 27 16.90 -6.55 -11.42
CA VAL A 27 16.51 -5.20 -11.84
C VAL A 27 15.19 -4.80 -11.19
N ARG A 28 15.11 -3.61 -10.62
CA ARG A 28 13.87 -3.02 -10.10
C ARG A 28 12.90 -2.70 -11.25
N SER A 29 11.68 -3.22 -11.20
CA SER A 29 10.70 -3.07 -12.27
C SER A 29 10.40 -1.62 -12.63
N LEU A 30 10.19 -0.75 -11.64
CA LEU A 30 9.79 0.65 -11.86
C LEU A 30 10.93 1.55 -12.32
N THR A 31 12.14 1.37 -11.78
CA THR A 31 13.28 2.26 -12.07
C THR A 31 14.19 1.73 -13.15
N GLN A 32 14.11 0.45 -13.46
CA GLN A 32 15.01 -0.28 -14.36
C GLN A 32 16.49 -0.22 -13.90
N ARG A 33 16.71 0.01 -12.59
CA ARG A 33 18.05 0.00 -11.98
C ARG A 33 18.37 -1.37 -11.39
N ILE A 34 19.67 -1.69 -11.36
CA ILE A 34 20.18 -2.90 -10.73
C ILE A 34 20.08 -2.74 -9.21
N MET A 35 19.24 -3.54 -8.57
CA MET A 35 19.08 -3.55 -7.12
C MET A 35 19.96 -4.58 -6.42
N GLY A 36 20.45 -5.57 -7.16
CA GLY A 36 21.32 -6.63 -6.67
C GLY A 36 21.78 -7.53 -7.80
N VAL A 37 22.51 -8.57 -7.45
CA VAL A 37 22.93 -9.62 -8.38
C VAL A 37 22.79 -10.99 -7.75
N GLU A 38 22.44 -11.99 -8.54
CA GLU A 38 22.46 -13.40 -8.15
C GLU A 38 23.79 -14.03 -8.53
N SER A 39 24.39 -14.82 -7.63
CA SER A 39 25.62 -15.55 -7.80
C SER A 39 25.33 -16.96 -8.30
N LEU A 40 25.75 -17.27 -9.49
CA LEU A 40 25.47 -18.52 -10.17
C LEU A 40 26.77 -19.31 -10.44
N ALA A 41 26.86 -20.52 -9.94
CA ALA A 41 28.04 -21.37 -10.12
C ALA A 41 28.27 -21.74 -11.60
N ARG A 42 29.52 -21.69 -12.01
CA ARG A 42 29.99 -22.16 -13.31
C ARG A 42 31.23 -23.02 -13.11
N TRP A 43 31.25 -24.20 -13.70
CA TRP A 43 32.39 -25.10 -13.66
C TRP A 43 33.06 -25.17 -15.02
N PHE A 44 34.32 -24.73 -15.10
CA PHE A 44 35.11 -24.77 -16.31
C PHE A 44 35.99 -26.02 -16.31
N LYS A 45 36.14 -26.62 -17.50
CA LYS A 45 37.15 -27.66 -17.72
C LYS A 45 38.51 -27.02 -17.97
N PRO A 46 39.62 -27.77 -17.82
CA PRO A 46 40.96 -27.25 -18.13
C PRO A 46 41.14 -26.75 -19.57
N ASP A 47 40.35 -27.25 -20.51
CA ASP A 47 40.33 -26.83 -21.91
C ASP A 47 39.54 -25.53 -22.17
N GLY A 48 38.89 -24.99 -21.12
CA GLY A 48 38.10 -23.78 -21.19
C GLY A 48 36.61 -23.98 -21.46
N ASP A 49 36.15 -25.19 -21.74
CA ASP A 49 34.75 -25.51 -21.88
C ASP A 49 34.02 -25.36 -20.55
N MET A 50 32.80 -24.82 -20.57
CA MET A 50 31.95 -24.66 -19.41
C MET A 50 30.95 -25.82 -19.30
N LEU A 51 30.90 -26.47 -18.14
CA LEU A 51 29.86 -27.44 -17.79
C LEU A 51 28.55 -26.71 -17.40
N SER A 52 27.42 -27.26 -17.86
CA SER A 52 26.12 -26.79 -17.42
C SER A 52 25.90 -27.11 -15.95
N PRO A 53 25.28 -26.21 -15.14
CA PRO A 53 24.84 -26.54 -13.78
C PRO A 53 24.02 -27.83 -13.71
N ALA A 54 23.17 -28.09 -14.68
CA ALA A 54 22.38 -29.32 -14.79
C ALA A 54 23.23 -30.59 -14.93
N ASP A 55 24.49 -30.47 -15.36
CA ASP A 55 25.39 -31.63 -15.55
C ASP A 55 26.20 -31.95 -14.28
N PHE A 56 26.41 -31.01 -13.35
CA PHE A 56 27.28 -31.24 -12.20
C PHE A 56 26.58 -31.08 -10.85
N ILE A 57 25.55 -30.24 -10.73
CA ILE A 57 24.81 -30.05 -9.46
C ILE A 57 24.23 -31.36 -8.95
N PRO A 58 23.52 -32.19 -9.76
CA PRO A 58 22.97 -33.46 -9.27
C PRO A 58 24.02 -34.45 -8.75
N ASP A 59 25.23 -34.44 -9.36
CA ASP A 59 26.33 -35.29 -8.88
C ASP A 59 26.95 -34.75 -7.59
N LEU A 60 27.05 -33.40 -7.43
CA LEU A 60 27.49 -32.79 -6.17
C LEU A 60 26.52 -33.09 -5.01
N GLU A 61 25.23 -33.01 -5.23
CA GLU A 61 24.22 -33.39 -4.25
C GLU A 61 24.31 -34.88 -3.90
N ARG A 62 24.36 -35.74 -4.92
CA ARG A 62 24.46 -37.19 -4.75
C ARG A 62 25.69 -37.62 -3.94
N TYR A 63 26.79 -36.89 -4.10
CA TYR A 63 28.05 -37.20 -3.43
C TYR A 63 28.27 -36.38 -2.15
N GLU A 64 27.30 -35.53 -1.75
CA GLU A 64 27.33 -34.68 -0.57
C GLU A 64 28.48 -33.64 -0.59
N LEU A 65 28.77 -33.11 -1.79
CA LEU A 65 29.81 -32.10 -2.04
C LEU A 65 29.21 -30.71 -2.32
N ILE A 66 27.91 -30.57 -2.43
CA ILE A 66 27.24 -29.31 -2.79
C ILE A 66 27.53 -28.19 -1.79
N ASN A 67 27.62 -28.50 -0.50
CA ASN A 67 27.97 -27.55 0.55
C ASN A 67 29.32 -26.85 0.32
N GLU A 68 30.32 -27.60 -0.20
CA GLU A 68 31.63 -27.02 -0.51
C GLU A 68 31.53 -26.06 -1.69
N LEU A 69 30.68 -26.36 -2.70
CA LEU A 69 30.38 -25.46 -3.79
C LEU A 69 29.71 -24.18 -3.28
N ASP A 70 28.66 -24.30 -2.47
CA ASP A 70 27.85 -23.16 -2.01
C ASP A 70 28.69 -22.23 -1.13
N MET A 71 29.55 -22.77 -0.29
CA MET A 71 30.53 -21.96 0.49
C MET A 71 31.56 -21.27 -0.40
N GLU A 72 32.04 -21.91 -1.49
CA GLU A 72 32.98 -21.29 -2.42
C GLU A 72 32.30 -20.15 -3.21
N ILE A 73 31.04 -20.35 -3.64
CA ILE A 73 30.26 -19.31 -4.33
C ILE A 73 29.96 -18.15 -3.38
N LEU A 74 29.58 -18.41 -2.12
CA LEU A 74 29.44 -17.38 -1.08
C LEU A 74 30.71 -16.59 -0.88
N ARG A 75 31.88 -17.24 -0.81
CA ARG A 75 33.17 -16.57 -0.70
C ARG A 75 33.41 -15.63 -1.89
N GLN A 76 33.12 -16.07 -3.11
CA GLN A 76 33.27 -15.23 -4.32
C GLN A 76 32.26 -14.08 -4.35
N ALA A 77 31.03 -14.28 -3.85
CA ALA A 77 30.04 -13.22 -3.67
C ALA A 77 30.54 -12.14 -2.70
N CYS A 78 31.14 -12.54 -1.57
CA CYS A 78 31.76 -11.62 -0.62
C CYS A 78 32.94 -10.84 -1.24
N VAL A 79 33.76 -11.49 -2.07
CA VAL A 79 34.84 -10.83 -2.81
C VAL A 79 34.28 -9.77 -3.78
N LEU A 80 33.21 -10.07 -4.51
CA LEU A 80 32.57 -9.08 -5.38
C LEU A 80 32.06 -7.88 -4.59
N TYR A 81 31.35 -8.13 -3.49
CA TYR A 81 30.78 -7.08 -2.66
C TYR A 81 31.87 -6.15 -2.12
N ASP A 82 32.97 -6.70 -1.57
CA ASP A 82 34.09 -5.92 -1.06
C ASP A 82 34.84 -5.13 -2.16
N ASP A 83 35.05 -5.73 -3.33
CA ASP A 83 35.65 -5.07 -4.49
C ASP A 83 34.82 -3.84 -4.93
N LEU A 84 33.50 -3.98 -5.06
CA LEU A 84 32.61 -2.88 -5.43
C LEU A 84 32.54 -1.79 -4.34
N ARG A 85 32.48 -2.19 -3.07
CA ARG A 85 32.53 -1.27 -1.93
C ARG A 85 33.80 -0.42 -1.92
N ARG A 86 34.96 -1.05 -2.13
CA ARG A 86 36.29 -0.35 -2.19
C ARG A 86 36.40 0.60 -3.36
N ARG A 87 35.68 0.36 -4.45
CA ARG A 87 35.62 1.22 -5.63
C ARG A 87 34.63 2.38 -5.48
N GLY A 88 33.87 2.44 -4.39
CA GLY A 88 32.85 3.48 -4.17
C GLY A 88 31.57 3.29 -4.98
N THR A 89 31.35 2.09 -5.52
CA THR A 89 30.13 1.69 -6.23
C THR A 89 29.48 0.48 -5.54
N PRO A 90 29.07 0.60 -4.25
CA PRO A 90 28.53 -0.51 -3.49
C PRO A 90 27.23 -1.01 -4.11
N ILE A 91 27.13 -2.32 -4.30
CA ILE A 91 25.88 -2.99 -4.65
C ILE A 91 25.05 -3.21 -3.39
N SER A 92 23.73 -3.11 -3.50
CA SER A 92 22.85 -3.23 -2.33
C SER A 92 22.80 -4.66 -1.78
N CYS A 93 22.82 -5.67 -2.66
CA CYS A 93 22.83 -7.06 -2.24
C CYS A 93 23.42 -8.01 -3.29
N VAL A 94 23.88 -9.15 -2.80
CA VAL A 94 24.29 -10.31 -3.59
C VAL A 94 23.55 -11.52 -3.06
N SER A 95 22.82 -12.24 -3.90
CA SER A 95 22.16 -13.46 -3.48
C SER A 95 22.99 -14.71 -3.81
N VAL A 96 22.85 -15.72 -2.98
CA VAL A 96 23.50 -17.01 -3.09
C VAL A 96 22.50 -18.14 -2.87
N ASN A 97 22.59 -19.18 -3.66
CA ASN A 97 21.78 -20.37 -3.50
C ASN A 97 22.31 -21.24 -2.37
N LEU A 98 21.42 -21.81 -1.59
CA LEU A 98 21.72 -22.82 -0.58
C LEU A 98 20.95 -24.10 -0.89
N SER A 99 21.68 -25.22 -0.86
CA SER A 99 21.10 -26.54 -1.01
C SER A 99 20.41 -27.03 0.26
N ARG A 100 19.51 -28.00 0.11
CA ARG A 100 18.95 -28.74 1.24
C ARG A 100 20.03 -29.31 2.16
N LEU A 101 21.07 -29.90 1.57
CA LEU A 101 22.16 -30.53 2.30
C LEU A 101 22.97 -29.56 3.16
N ASP A 102 22.92 -28.25 2.88
CA ASP A 102 23.52 -27.24 3.75
C ASP A 102 22.83 -27.18 5.11
N PHE A 103 21.50 -27.23 5.13
CA PHE A 103 20.73 -27.16 6.37
C PHE A 103 20.80 -28.43 7.21
N GLU A 104 21.25 -29.54 6.65
CA GLU A 104 21.57 -30.77 7.40
C GLU A 104 22.85 -30.61 8.26
N GLN A 105 23.66 -29.57 7.95
CA GLN A 105 24.86 -29.25 8.72
C GLN A 105 24.54 -28.39 9.94
N SER A 106 24.91 -28.87 11.12
CA SER A 106 24.65 -28.15 12.38
C SER A 106 25.40 -26.82 12.53
N ASP A 107 26.45 -26.60 11.74
CA ASP A 107 27.35 -25.45 11.78
C ASP A 107 27.21 -24.51 10.55
N LEU A 108 26.16 -24.69 9.73
CA LEU A 108 25.91 -23.87 8.54
C LEU A 108 25.94 -22.35 8.85
N PHE A 109 25.21 -21.96 9.90
CA PHE A 109 25.11 -20.55 10.30
C PHE A 109 26.48 -19.96 10.64
N GLU A 110 27.26 -20.68 11.45
CA GLU A 110 28.61 -20.29 11.87
C GLU A 110 29.58 -20.18 10.67
N LYS A 111 29.49 -21.11 9.73
CA LYS A 111 30.32 -21.10 8.51
C LYS A 111 30.01 -19.88 7.65
N ILE A 112 28.73 -19.60 7.39
CA ILE A 112 28.32 -18.43 6.60
C ILE A 112 28.79 -17.14 7.30
N CYS A 113 28.54 -16.97 8.59
CA CYS A 113 28.98 -15.80 9.35
C CYS A 113 30.51 -15.64 9.30
N SER A 114 31.28 -16.72 9.44
CA SER A 114 32.74 -16.67 9.38
C SER A 114 33.25 -16.20 8.01
N VAL A 115 32.61 -16.62 6.92
CA VAL A 115 32.96 -16.14 5.56
C VAL A 115 32.65 -14.65 5.44
N LEU A 116 31.49 -14.17 5.89
CA LEU A 116 31.12 -12.76 5.82
C LEU A 116 32.07 -11.89 6.66
N GLU A 117 32.41 -12.31 7.87
CA GLU A 117 33.34 -11.61 8.76
C GLU A 117 34.72 -11.45 8.13
N ALA A 118 35.24 -12.49 7.45
CA ALA A 118 36.56 -12.46 6.79
C ALA A 118 36.67 -11.36 5.73
N TYR A 119 35.53 -10.98 5.08
CA TYR A 119 35.45 -9.92 4.06
C TYR A 119 34.78 -8.65 4.57
N SER A 120 34.38 -8.58 5.84
CA SER A 120 33.64 -7.46 6.43
C SER A 120 32.36 -7.13 5.64
N VAL A 121 31.61 -8.16 5.24
CA VAL A 121 30.33 -8.04 4.53
C VAL A 121 29.20 -8.05 5.57
N PRO A 122 28.28 -7.06 5.56
CA PRO A 122 27.16 -7.07 6.48
C PRO A 122 26.12 -8.14 6.08
N HIS A 123 25.43 -8.70 7.07
CA HIS A 123 24.46 -9.79 6.85
C HIS A 123 23.34 -9.39 5.88
N GLU A 124 22.87 -8.14 5.97
CA GLU A 124 21.83 -7.60 5.08
C GLU A 124 22.25 -7.47 3.61
N ALA A 125 23.56 -7.59 3.30
CA ALA A 125 24.05 -7.54 1.93
C ALA A 125 24.06 -8.91 1.25
N ILE A 126 23.96 -9.99 2.00
CA ILE A 126 23.88 -11.35 1.47
C ILE A 126 22.47 -11.87 1.64
N HIS A 127 21.86 -12.26 0.53
CA HIS A 127 20.53 -12.87 0.50
C HIS A 127 20.65 -14.38 0.25
N LEU A 128 19.96 -15.17 1.04
CA LEU A 128 20.02 -16.63 0.98
C LEU A 128 18.81 -17.14 0.20
N GLU A 129 19.05 -17.84 -0.91
CA GLU A 129 17.99 -18.40 -1.75
C GLU A 129 17.80 -19.89 -1.44
N ILE A 130 16.55 -20.28 -1.21
CA ILE A 130 16.17 -21.63 -0.80
C ILE A 130 15.01 -22.09 -1.66
N THR A 131 15.12 -23.23 -2.32
CA THR A 131 14.06 -23.75 -3.19
C THR A 131 12.87 -24.31 -2.42
N GLU A 132 11.69 -24.29 -3.05
CA GLU A 132 10.45 -24.82 -2.47
C GLU A 132 10.54 -26.31 -2.08
N SER A 133 11.19 -27.13 -2.90
CA SER A 133 11.27 -28.59 -2.72
C SER A 133 11.97 -29.02 -1.43
N PHE A 134 12.74 -28.14 -0.84
CA PHE A 134 13.55 -28.35 0.33
C PHE A 134 12.76 -28.64 1.63
N MET A 135 11.57 -28.06 1.81
CA MET A 135 10.93 -27.91 3.13
C MET A 135 10.04 -29.09 3.57
N LEU A 136 10.08 -30.20 2.85
CA LEU A 136 9.14 -31.30 3.07
C LEU A 136 9.65 -32.42 3.99
N GLU A 137 10.94 -32.51 4.30
CA GLU A 137 11.52 -33.72 4.91
C GLU A 137 12.06 -33.55 6.35
N ASP A 138 12.58 -32.39 6.79
CA ASP A 138 13.03 -32.18 8.20
C ASP A 138 12.71 -30.74 8.68
N ALA A 139 11.48 -30.56 9.10
CA ALA A 139 10.95 -29.24 9.46
C ALA A 139 11.60 -28.62 10.72
N GLU A 140 12.04 -29.41 11.70
CA GLU A 140 12.51 -28.89 13.01
C GLU A 140 13.95 -28.33 12.94
N SER A 141 14.86 -29.04 12.28
CA SER A 141 16.25 -28.57 12.08
C SER A 141 16.31 -27.35 11.20
N PHE A 142 15.53 -27.37 10.10
CA PHE A 142 15.38 -26.25 9.20
C PHE A 142 14.85 -25.01 9.91
N GLU A 143 13.73 -25.12 10.65
CA GLU A 143 13.11 -23.97 11.33
C GLU A 143 14.08 -23.28 12.28
N LYS A 144 14.87 -24.05 13.02
CA LYS A 144 15.86 -23.50 13.95
C LYS A 144 16.93 -22.68 13.22
N THR A 145 17.49 -23.21 12.15
CA THR A 145 18.55 -22.54 11.36
C THR A 145 17.99 -21.35 10.59
N PHE A 146 16.81 -21.48 9.97
CA PHE A 146 16.09 -20.39 9.31
C PHE A 146 15.84 -19.21 10.27
N ARG A 147 15.35 -19.48 11.48
CA ARG A 147 15.12 -18.45 12.51
C ARG A 147 16.40 -17.73 12.90
N ARG A 148 17.51 -18.44 13.06
CA ARG A 148 18.83 -17.84 13.35
C ARG A 148 19.26 -16.86 12.24
N PHE A 149 19.11 -17.23 10.98
CA PHE A 149 19.40 -16.32 9.86
C PHE A 149 18.52 -15.07 9.90
N LYS A 150 17.23 -15.22 10.12
CA LYS A 150 16.30 -14.09 10.23
C LYS A 150 16.64 -13.15 11.40
N GLU A 151 16.93 -13.70 12.58
CA GLU A 151 17.31 -12.95 13.77
C GLU A 151 18.66 -12.24 13.61
N ALA A 152 19.56 -12.80 12.83
CA ALA A 152 20.86 -12.19 12.50
C ALA A 152 20.78 -11.13 11.39
N GLY A 153 19.61 -10.90 10.79
CA GLY A 153 19.37 -9.87 9.77
C GLY A 153 19.62 -10.29 8.33
N PHE A 154 19.77 -11.59 8.07
CA PHE A 154 19.79 -12.09 6.69
C PHE A 154 18.42 -11.97 6.03
N SER A 155 18.40 -11.64 4.74
CA SER A 155 17.24 -11.78 3.87
C SER A 155 17.19 -13.19 3.32
N VAL A 156 16.05 -13.88 3.50
CA VAL A 156 15.87 -15.25 3.01
C VAL A 156 14.78 -15.27 1.95
N TRP A 157 15.12 -15.78 0.77
CA TRP A 157 14.30 -15.78 -0.42
C TRP A 157 13.78 -17.18 -0.72
N LEU A 158 12.53 -17.29 -1.10
CA LEU A 158 11.94 -18.53 -1.59
C LEU A 158 12.10 -18.61 -3.10
N ASP A 159 12.90 -19.55 -3.55
CA ASP A 159 13.23 -19.75 -4.95
C ASP A 159 12.36 -20.81 -5.63
N ASP A 160 12.26 -20.76 -6.96
CA ASP A 160 11.51 -21.67 -7.83
C ASP A 160 10.02 -21.81 -7.45
N PHE A 161 9.42 -20.76 -6.89
CA PHE A 161 8.03 -20.81 -6.43
C PHE A 161 7.05 -21.11 -7.58
N GLY A 162 6.28 -22.19 -7.37
CA GLY A 162 5.27 -22.68 -8.32
C GLY A 162 5.77 -23.80 -9.24
N SER A 163 7.00 -24.25 -9.11
CA SER A 163 7.50 -25.45 -9.77
C SER A 163 7.05 -26.76 -9.09
N GLY A 164 6.62 -26.69 -7.80
CA GLY A 164 6.25 -27.82 -6.94
C GLY A 164 4.79 -27.83 -6.48
N TYR A 165 4.44 -28.83 -5.64
CA TYR A 165 3.07 -29.08 -5.17
C TYR A 165 2.71 -28.46 -3.81
N SER A 166 3.62 -27.79 -3.09
CA SER A 166 3.46 -27.48 -1.67
C SER A 166 3.55 -25.99 -1.31
N SER A 167 3.66 -25.10 -2.28
CA SER A 167 4.02 -23.69 -2.17
C SER A 167 3.27 -22.88 -1.08
N LEU A 168 1.97 -23.09 -0.91
CA LEU A 168 1.17 -22.28 0.01
C LEU A 168 1.38 -22.66 1.49
N ASN A 169 1.63 -23.92 1.79
CA ASN A 169 1.89 -24.37 3.17
C ASN A 169 3.21 -23.81 3.70
N VAL A 170 4.20 -23.69 2.82
CA VAL A 170 5.51 -23.13 3.13
C VAL A 170 5.40 -21.64 3.52
N LEU A 171 4.62 -20.87 2.77
CA LEU A 171 4.36 -19.46 3.07
C LEU A 171 3.56 -19.24 4.37
N GLN A 172 2.77 -20.24 4.78
CA GLN A 172 2.07 -20.18 6.06
C GLN A 172 3.02 -20.44 7.25
N SER A 173 4.03 -21.28 7.05
CA SER A 173 4.93 -21.73 8.11
C SER A 173 6.14 -20.82 8.31
N TYR A 174 6.65 -20.19 7.23
CA TYR A 174 7.91 -19.45 7.25
C TYR A 174 7.75 -18.02 6.68
N SER A 175 8.45 -17.06 7.30
CA SER A 175 8.41 -15.64 6.89
C SER A 175 9.57 -15.31 5.94
N PHE A 176 9.39 -15.58 4.67
CA PHE A 176 10.32 -15.17 3.62
C PHE A 176 10.25 -13.67 3.35
N ASP A 177 11.38 -13.10 2.90
CA ASP A 177 11.45 -11.68 2.53
C ASP A 177 11.05 -11.47 1.06
N VAL A 178 11.40 -12.40 0.18
CA VAL A 178 11.12 -12.36 -1.26
C VAL A 178 10.63 -13.72 -1.75
N ILE A 179 9.71 -13.70 -2.70
CA ILE A 179 9.34 -14.87 -3.52
C ILE A 179 9.87 -14.64 -4.93
N LYS A 180 10.65 -15.60 -5.46
CA LYS A 180 11.08 -15.68 -6.84
C LYS A 180 10.12 -16.58 -7.62
N PHE A 181 9.37 -15.97 -8.55
CA PHE A 181 8.47 -16.71 -9.42
C PHE A 181 9.25 -17.30 -10.60
N ASP A 182 9.17 -18.62 -10.75
CA ASP A 182 9.89 -19.37 -11.77
C ASP A 182 9.52 -18.93 -13.20
N MET A 183 10.50 -18.99 -14.11
CA MET A 183 10.36 -18.66 -15.53
C MET A 183 9.23 -19.41 -16.24
N LEU A 184 8.75 -20.55 -15.72
CA LEU A 184 7.65 -21.32 -16.30
C LEU A 184 6.37 -20.49 -16.42
N PHE A 185 6.14 -19.55 -15.51
CA PHE A 185 5.00 -18.63 -15.58
C PHE A 185 5.07 -17.70 -16.79
N LEU A 186 6.27 -17.37 -17.27
CA LEU A 186 6.49 -16.47 -18.42
C LEU A 186 6.58 -17.18 -19.76
N ARG A 187 6.94 -18.48 -19.79
CA ARG A 187 7.12 -19.24 -21.06
C ARG A 187 5.87 -19.30 -21.93
N LYS A 188 4.68 -19.28 -21.33
CA LYS A 188 3.41 -19.23 -22.04
C LYS A 188 2.52 -18.18 -21.38
N LEU A 189 2.71 -16.92 -21.75
CA LEU A 189 1.85 -15.82 -21.32
C LEU A 189 0.45 -15.89 -21.95
N SER A 190 -0.24 -17.00 -21.75
CA SER A 190 -1.68 -17.08 -22.06
C SER A 190 -2.46 -16.17 -21.11
N VAL A 191 -3.67 -15.78 -21.47
CA VAL A 191 -4.55 -14.97 -20.59
C VAL A 191 -4.64 -15.61 -19.20
N LYS A 192 -4.90 -16.92 -19.12
CA LYS A 192 -4.96 -17.65 -17.85
C LYS A 192 -3.63 -17.64 -17.08
N GLY A 193 -2.49 -17.72 -17.78
CA GLY A 193 -1.17 -17.65 -17.15
C GLY A 193 -0.88 -16.27 -16.55
N ARG A 194 -1.27 -15.20 -17.27
CA ARG A 194 -1.19 -13.82 -16.77
C ARG A 194 -2.05 -13.61 -15.52
N ASP A 195 -3.32 -14.04 -15.56
CA ASP A 195 -4.24 -13.92 -14.42
C ASP A 195 -3.72 -14.67 -13.18
N MET A 196 -3.14 -15.85 -13.41
CA MET A 196 -2.58 -16.65 -12.32
C MET A 196 -1.34 -15.97 -11.70
N LEU A 197 -0.39 -15.52 -12.51
CA LEU A 197 0.82 -14.84 -12.00
C LEU A 197 0.45 -13.52 -11.30
N ALA A 198 -0.47 -12.73 -11.88
CA ALA A 198 -1.00 -11.52 -11.25
C ALA A 198 -1.61 -11.82 -9.86
N SER A 199 -2.41 -12.89 -9.76
CA SER A 199 -3.02 -13.30 -8.50
C SER A 199 -1.98 -13.73 -7.45
N LEU A 200 -0.94 -14.44 -7.86
CA LEU A 200 0.16 -14.86 -6.98
C LEU A 200 1.00 -13.67 -6.50
N ILE A 201 1.31 -12.71 -7.37
CA ILE A 201 1.99 -11.46 -7.01
C ILE A 201 1.13 -10.68 -6.00
N GLY A 202 -0.17 -10.54 -6.26
CA GLY A 202 -1.11 -9.89 -5.36
C GLY A 202 -1.19 -10.56 -3.99
N MET A 203 -1.18 -11.90 -3.95
CA MET A 203 -1.12 -12.68 -2.71
C MET A 203 0.17 -12.41 -1.93
N ALA A 204 1.34 -12.49 -2.59
CA ALA A 204 2.62 -12.23 -1.94
C ALA A 204 2.65 -10.84 -1.30
N LYS A 205 2.17 -9.81 -2.00
CA LYS A 205 2.08 -8.45 -1.47
C LYS A 205 1.12 -8.32 -0.28
N THR A 206 -0.01 -9.02 -0.31
CA THR A 206 -0.96 -9.06 0.82
C THR A 206 -0.32 -9.68 2.07
N LEU A 207 0.56 -10.67 1.88
CA LEU A 207 1.37 -11.28 2.96
C LEU A 207 2.56 -10.40 3.39
N GLY A 208 2.83 -9.28 2.70
CA GLY A 208 3.95 -8.39 2.97
C GLY A 208 5.30 -8.93 2.46
N ILE A 209 5.27 -9.86 1.51
CA ILE A 209 6.45 -10.50 0.91
C ILE A 209 6.77 -9.80 -0.41
N HIS A 210 8.03 -9.45 -0.62
CA HIS A 210 8.52 -8.87 -1.87
C HIS A 210 8.49 -9.88 -3.01
N THR A 211 8.46 -9.38 -4.25
CA THR A 211 8.27 -10.23 -5.44
C THR A 211 9.38 -10.03 -6.47
N LEU A 212 9.91 -11.13 -6.98
CA LEU A 212 10.83 -11.18 -8.10
C LEU A 212 10.31 -12.20 -9.11
N THR A 213 10.41 -11.93 -10.40
CA THR A 213 10.10 -12.91 -11.45
C THR A 213 11.31 -13.12 -12.33
N GLU A 214 11.63 -14.39 -12.54
CA GLU A 214 12.75 -14.84 -13.35
C GLU A 214 12.38 -15.09 -14.81
N GLY A 215 13.40 -15.21 -15.65
CA GLY A 215 13.25 -15.61 -17.06
C GLY A 215 12.58 -14.57 -17.94
N VAL A 216 12.75 -13.28 -17.63
CA VAL A 216 12.28 -12.19 -18.50
C VAL A 216 13.15 -12.14 -19.75
N GLU A 217 12.56 -12.39 -20.92
CA GLU A 217 13.23 -12.42 -22.20
C GLU A 217 12.74 -11.38 -23.20
N THR A 218 11.51 -10.86 -23.00
CA THR A 218 10.86 -9.94 -23.95
C THR A 218 10.36 -8.66 -23.26
N ASN A 219 10.23 -7.59 -24.05
CA ASN A 219 9.63 -6.34 -23.56
C ASN A 219 8.17 -6.53 -23.12
N GLU A 220 7.42 -7.41 -23.77
CA GLU A 220 6.04 -7.72 -23.40
C GLU A 220 5.95 -8.33 -22.00
N GLN A 221 6.86 -9.26 -21.67
CA GLN A 221 6.94 -9.85 -20.32
C GLN A 221 7.31 -8.80 -19.28
N ARG A 222 8.30 -7.94 -19.60
CA ARG A 222 8.72 -6.83 -18.73
C ARG A 222 7.56 -5.89 -18.40
N GLU A 223 6.85 -5.41 -19.42
CA GLU A 223 5.71 -4.49 -19.25
C GLU A 223 4.59 -5.13 -18.45
N PHE A 224 4.23 -6.36 -18.75
CA PHE A 224 3.23 -7.10 -17.99
C PHE A 224 3.59 -7.18 -16.49
N LEU A 225 4.84 -7.50 -16.16
CA LEU A 225 5.30 -7.58 -14.78
C LEU A 225 5.25 -6.23 -14.06
N ILE A 226 5.55 -5.13 -14.77
CA ILE A 226 5.37 -3.77 -14.24
C ILE A 226 3.89 -3.51 -13.95
N ASP A 227 3.01 -3.84 -14.88
CA ASP A 227 1.56 -3.59 -14.77
C ASP A 227 0.90 -4.35 -13.62
N VAL A 228 1.35 -5.57 -13.35
CA VAL A 228 0.87 -6.34 -12.19
C VAL A 228 1.61 -6.01 -10.88
N GLY A 229 2.57 -5.08 -10.94
CA GLY A 229 3.29 -4.58 -9.78
C GLY A 229 4.35 -5.54 -9.24
N CYS A 230 4.92 -6.43 -10.06
CA CYS A 230 6.10 -7.19 -9.67
C CYS A 230 7.26 -6.25 -9.37
N GLU A 231 7.96 -6.42 -8.25
CA GLU A 231 8.94 -5.44 -7.78
C GLU A 231 10.29 -5.55 -8.45
N ALA A 232 10.73 -6.78 -8.68
CA ALA A 232 12.01 -7.09 -9.29
C ALA A 232 11.86 -8.07 -10.44
N GLN A 233 12.77 -7.96 -11.39
CA GLN A 233 12.79 -8.78 -12.60
C GLN A 233 14.21 -9.23 -12.87
N GLN A 234 14.35 -10.45 -13.38
CA GLN A 234 15.61 -11.04 -13.77
C GLN A 234 15.43 -11.84 -15.06
N GLY A 235 16.40 -11.78 -15.96
CA GLY A 235 16.34 -12.55 -17.19
C GLY A 235 17.24 -12.03 -18.30
N PHE A 236 17.26 -12.75 -19.42
CA PHE A 236 18.15 -12.44 -20.55
C PHE A 236 17.76 -11.14 -21.29
N TYR A 237 16.58 -10.62 -21.03
CA TYR A 237 16.19 -9.29 -21.49
C TYR A 237 17.13 -8.21 -20.92
N TYR A 238 17.57 -8.36 -19.67
CA TYR A 238 18.48 -7.43 -19.01
C TYR A 238 19.93 -7.80 -19.22
N ALA A 239 20.32 -8.98 -18.78
CA ALA A 239 21.66 -9.53 -18.97
C ALA A 239 21.68 -11.04 -18.75
N ARG A 240 22.63 -11.72 -19.40
CA ARG A 240 23.02 -13.08 -19.02
C ARG A 240 23.91 -13.03 -17.78
N PRO A 241 24.07 -14.13 -17.03
CA PRO A 241 25.10 -14.24 -16.02
C PRO A 241 26.49 -13.95 -16.62
N ILE A 242 27.25 -13.05 -16.00
CA ILE A 242 28.56 -12.59 -16.48
C ILE A 242 29.63 -12.73 -15.38
N PRO A 243 30.92 -12.87 -15.76
CA PRO A 243 32.01 -12.88 -14.79
C PRO A 243 32.10 -11.59 -13.97
N LYS A 244 32.70 -11.69 -12.79
CA LYS A 244 32.89 -10.55 -11.87
C LYS A 244 33.54 -9.35 -12.56
N GLU A 245 34.56 -9.57 -13.34
CA GLU A 245 35.33 -8.54 -14.03
C GLU A 245 34.44 -7.74 -15.00
N ASP A 246 33.63 -8.43 -15.78
CA ASP A 246 32.71 -7.81 -16.73
C ASP A 246 31.60 -7.02 -16.05
N LEU A 247 31.06 -7.54 -14.93
CA LEU A 247 30.08 -6.82 -14.12
C LEU A 247 30.66 -5.52 -13.57
N ILE A 248 31.87 -5.55 -12.99
CA ILE A 248 32.56 -4.37 -12.49
C ILE A 248 32.77 -3.33 -13.59
N VAL A 249 33.15 -3.76 -14.78
CA VAL A 249 33.32 -2.86 -15.93
C VAL A 249 32.00 -2.20 -16.31
N GLN A 250 30.92 -2.96 -16.39
CA GLN A 250 29.58 -2.42 -16.72
C GLN A 250 29.09 -1.42 -15.65
N ILE A 251 29.23 -1.73 -14.38
CA ILE A 251 28.86 -0.84 -13.27
C ILE A 251 29.69 0.45 -13.32
N ASN A 252 30.99 0.37 -13.51
CA ASN A 252 31.85 1.56 -13.58
C ASN A 252 31.54 2.46 -14.78
N GLN A 253 31.05 1.88 -15.89
CA GLN A 253 30.64 2.66 -17.06
C GLN A 253 29.32 3.39 -16.86
N LYS A 254 28.40 2.85 -16.04
CA LYS A 254 27.07 3.38 -15.79
C LYS A 254 26.69 3.25 -14.31
N PRO A 255 27.37 3.97 -13.41
CA PRO A 255 27.11 3.86 -11.96
C PRO A 255 25.67 4.28 -11.59
N GLU A 256 25.04 5.14 -12.41
CA GLU A 256 23.63 5.55 -12.25
C GLU A 256 22.64 4.41 -12.44
N MET A 257 23.06 3.30 -13.03
CA MET A 257 22.24 2.09 -13.14
C MET A 257 22.16 1.29 -11.83
N LEU A 258 23.01 1.57 -10.84
CA LEU A 258 22.89 0.94 -9.54
C LEU A 258 21.87 1.66 -8.66
N GLU A 259 21.13 0.89 -7.91
CA GLU A 259 20.28 1.36 -6.82
C GLU A 259 21.16 1.52 -5.57
N THR A 260 21.15 2.72 -4.96
CA THR A 260 21.84 2.94 -3.69
C THR A 260 21.11 2.27 -2.52
N SER A 261 21.76 2.11 -1.38
CA SER A 261 21.12 1.56 -0.17
C SER A 261 19.95 2.44 0.32
N GLU A 262 20.01 3.76 0.11
CA GLU A 262 18.91 4.68 0.42
C GLU A 262 17.78 4.53 -0.58
N ASP A 263 18.10 4.43 -1.88
CA ASP A 263 17.13 4.13 -2.94
C ASP A 263 16.41 2.82 -2.65
N LYS A 264 17.13 1.76 -2.25
CA LYS A 264 16.55 0.46 -1.94
C LYS A 264 15.45 0.56 -0.90
N LYS A 265 15.69 1.22 0.25
CA LYS A 265 14.69 1.39 1.31
C LYS A 265 13.43 2.11 0.80
N TYR A 266 13.63 3.16 0.02
CA TYR A 266 12.53 3.93 -0.56
C TYR A 266 11.69 3.10 -1.54
N TRP A 267 12.35 2.37 -2.45
CA TRP A 267 11.68 1.57 -3.46
C TRP A 267 11.09 0.27 -2.90
N ASP A 268 11.65 -0.30 -1.83
CA ASP A 268 11.08 -1.46 -1.14
C ASP A 268 9.73 -1.10 -0.49
N GLU A 269 9.58 0.10 0.10
CA GLU A 269 8.28 0.56 0.61
C GLU A 269 7.25 0.75 -0.53
N ILE A 270 7.68 1.32 -1.67
CA ILE A 270 6.82 1.49 -2.85
C ILE A 270 6.44 0.13 -3.45
N GLY A 271 7.39 -0.80 -3.47
CA GLY A 271 7.20 -2.15 -3.94
C GLY A 271 6.06 -2.90 -3.25
N ARG A 272 5.77 -2.59 -2.01
CA ARG A 272 4.65 -3.19 -1.26
C ARG A 272 3.27 -2.80 -1.75
N VAL A 273 3.15 -1.80 -2.62
CA VAL A 273 1.85 -1.40 -3.21
C VAL A 273 1.33 -2.52 -4.10
N ASN A 274 0.12 -2.98 -3.81
CA ASN A 274 -0.53 -4.02 -4.59
C ASN A 274 -1.36 -3.41 -5.72
N PHE A 275 -0.81 -3.40 -6.95
CA PHE A 275 -1.49 -2.84 -8.13
C PHE A 275 -2.67 -3.68 -8.60
N VAL A 276 -2.70 -4.95 -8.21
CA VAL A 276 -3.73 -5.93 -8.57
C VAL A 276 -4.95 -5.83 -7.65
N ASN A 277 -4.79 -5.17 -6.49
CA ASN A 277 -5.90 -4.97 -5.56
C ASN A 277 -6.85 -3.89 -6.09
N PRO A 278 -8.16 -4.15 -6.18
CA PRO A 278 -9.13 -3.13 -6.60
C PRO A 278 -9.22 -1.92 -5.65
N ASN A 279 -8.69 -2.03 -4.43
CA ASN A 279 -8.64 -0.92 -3.49
C ASN A 279 -7.33 -0.87 -2.69
N PRO A 280 -6.18 -0.58 -3.33
CA PRO A 280 -4.89 -0.55 -2.67
C PRO A 280 -4.80 0.50 -1.55
N LEU A 281 -5.59 1.58 -1.62
CA LEU A 281 -5.65 2.62 -0.59
C LEU A 281 -6.21 2.09 0.75
N LYS A 282 -7.19 1.18 0.71
CA LYS A 282 -7.75 0.56 1.92
C LYS A 282 -6.78 -0.41 2.57
N GLU A 283 -6.01 -1.15 1.78
CA GLU A 283 -5.04 -2.11 2.29
C GLU A 283 -3.94 -1.42 3.10
N TYR A 284 -3.43 -0.28 2.61
CA TYR A 284 -2.43 0.52 3.31
C TYR A 284 -2.97 1.27 4.54
N ALA A 285 -4.18 1.83 4.44
CA ALA A 285 -4.81 2.57 5.55
C ALA A 285 -5.32 1.65 6.67
N GLY A 286 -5.54 0.36 6.40
CA GLY A 286 -6.34 -0.53 7.24
C GLY A 286 -5.63 -1.79 7.72
N ARG A 287 -4.34 -1.78 8.10
CA ARG A 287 -3.77 -2.91 8.88
C ARG A 287 -4.41 -3.10 10.26
N ARG A 288 -5.45 -2.35 10.60
CA ARG A 288 -6.11 -2.42 11.93
C ARG A 288 -7.56 -2.86 11.97
N ASP A 289 -8.35 -2.84 10.89
CA ASP A 289 -9.76 -3.25 11.00
C ASP A 289 -10.35 -3.86 9.73
N SER A 290 -10.87 -5.09 9.92
CA SER A 290 -11.94 -5.81 9.22
C SER A 290 -11.68 -6.41 7.84
N TYR A 291 -11.54 -7.73 7.86
CA TYR A 291 -11.81 -8.73 6.82
C TYR A 291 -13.29 -8.77 6.36
N ARG A 292 -13.89 -7.67 5.93
CA ARG A 292 -15.25 -7.71 5.39
C ARG A 292 -15.39 -6.76 4.20
N ASP A 293 -15.39 -7.35 3.02
CA ASP A 293 -15.95 -6.98 1.73
C ASP A 293 -15.02 -7.29 0.55
N TYR A 294 -14.65 -8.56 0.41
CA TYR A 294 -14.13 -9.08 -0.87
C TYR A 294 -15.31 -9.41 -1.79
N ARG A 295 -15.81 -8.41 -2.50
CA ARG A 295 -16.52 -8.66 -3.76
C ARG A 295 -15.55 -8.34 -4.89
N PHE A 296 -15.14 -9.37 -5.61
CA PHE A 296 -14.50 -9.26 -6.92
C PHE A 296 -15.49 -8.57 -7.88
N SER A 297 -15.49 -7.24 -7.90
CA SER A 297 -16.19 -6.48 -8.92
C SER A 297 -15.15 -5.78 -9.77
N SER A 298 -15.10 -6.17 -11.04
CA SER A 298 -14.43 -5.57 -12.19
C SER A 298 -13.23 -4.67 -11.84
N TYR A 299 -12.07 -5.15 -12.23
CA TYR A 299 -10.76 -4.53 -12.20
C TYR A 299 -10.78 -3.11 -12.80
N ASP A 300 -11.15 -2.12 -12.04
CA ASP A 300 -10.96 -0.71 -12.40
C ASP A 300 -9.77 -0.18 -11.59
N GLY A 301 -8.59 -0.72 -11.92
CA GLY A 301 -7.31 -0.36 -11.33
C GLY A 301 -6.85 1.03 -11.78
N SER A 302 -7.62 2.06 -11.49
CA SER A 302 -7.29 3.44 -11.85
C SER A 302 -6.37 4.05 -10.80
N ILE A 303 -5.09 3.66 -10.80
CA ILE A 303 -4.07 4.13 -9.86
C ILE A 303 -2.86 4.72 -10.56
N ALA A 304 -2.16 5.61 -9.85
CA ALA A 304 -0.86 6.13 -10.24
C ALA A 304 0.06 6.26 -9.02
N LEU A 305 1.36 6.10 -9.26
CA LEU A 305 2.44 6.44 -8.35
C LEU A 305 3.04 7.78 -8.77
N VAL A 306 2.99 8.76 -7.90
CA VAL A 306 3.40 10.13 -8.18
C VAL A 306 4.46 10.55 -7.18
N GLU A 307 5.66 10.87 -7.67
CA GLU A 307 6.73 11.43 -6.86
C GLU A 307 6.59 12.95 -6.85
N CYS A 308 6.41 13.50 -5.66
CA CYS A 308 6.23 14.92 -5.45
C CYS A 308 7.41 15.53 -4.69
N SER A 309 7.90 16.69 -5.17
CA SER A 309 8.82 17.57 -4.45
C SER A 309 8.18 18.95 -4.24
N LYS A 310 8.95 19.91 -3.72
CA LYS A 310 8.47 21.31 -3.63
C LYS A 310 8.22 21.94 -4.99
N GLU A 311 8.94 21.50 -6.02
CA GLU A 311 9.02 22.16 -7.33
C GLU A 311 8.37 21.32 -8.44
N GLU A 312 8.39 19.99 -8.31
CA GLU A 312 8.03 19.06 -9.37
C GLU A 312 7.05 17.99 -8.91
N THR A 313 6.25 17.52 -9.84
CA THR A 313 5.33 16.39 -9.68
C THR A 313 5.54 15.47 -10.88
N ASN A 314 6.10 14.29 -10.64
CA ASN A 314 6.47 13.33 -11.68
C ASN A 314 5.66 12.03 -11.51
N TYR A 315 4.99 11.60 -12.56
CA TYR A 315 4.27 10.34 -12.59
C TYR A 315 5.23 9.20 -12.90
N ILE A 316 5.59 8.44 -11.88
CA ILE A 316 6.51 7.29 -12.03
C ILE A 316 5.82 6.12 -12.70
N TYR A 317 4.53 5.92 -12.40
CA TYR A 317 3.71 4.87 -12.97
C TYR A 317 2.24 5.27 -12.98
N ALA A 318 1.50 4.86 -14.00
CA ALA A 318 0.05 4.98 -14.08
C ALA A 318 -0.55 3.79 -14.83
N THR A 319 -1.55 3.16 -14.24
CA THR A 319 -2.32 2.08 -14.90
C THR A 319 -3.09 2.60 -16.11
N GLU A 320 -3.45 1.70 -17.03
CA GLU A 320 -4.24 2.10 -18.19
C GLU A 320 -5.60 2.71 -17.78
N GLY A 321 -6.25 2.14 -16.74
CA GLY A 321 -7.47 2.72 -16.18
C GLY A 321 -7.29 4.16 -15.70
N TYR A 322 -6.16 4.50 -15.07
CA TYR A 322 -5.85 5.88 -14.68
C TYR A 322 -5.67 6.79 -15.92
N LYS A 323 -4.96 6.32 -16.94
CA LYS A 323 -4.75 7.06 -18.19
C LYS A 323 -6.06 7.27 -18.94
N GLU A 324 -6.99 6.31 -18.93
CA GLU A 324 -8.33 6.46 -19.51
C GLU A 324 -9.12 7.56 -18.79
N ARG A 325 -9.13 7.60 -17.46
CA ARG A 325 -9.77 8.68 -16.70
C ARG A 325 -9.14 10.04 -16.98
N LEU A 326 -7.82 10.10 -17.19
CA LEU A 326 -7.17 11.35 -17.62
C LEU A 326 -7.64 11.81 -19.00
N ARG A 327 -7.83 10.89 -19.96
CA ARG A 327 -8.35 11.21 -21.30
C ARG A 327 -9.77 11.76 -21.22
N GLU A 328 -10.63 11.20 -20.37
CA GLU A 328 -11.98 11.72 -20.09
C GLU A 328 -11.94 13.15 -19.54
N LEU A 329 -10.96 13.47 -18.71
CA LEU A 329 -10.69 14.79 -18.17
C LEU A 329 -10.07 15.77 -19.18
N GLY A 330 -9.76 15.30 -20.41
CA GLY A 330 -9.20 16.10 -21.49
C GLY A 330 -7.68 16.12 -21.56
N PHE A 331 -6.98 15.29 -20.76
CA PHE A 331 -5.54 15.11 -20.86
C PHE A 331 -5.22 13.94 -21.79
N SER A 332 -4.50 14.19 -22.88
CA SER A 332 -4.15 13.16 -23.87
C SER A 332 -3.09 12.17 -23.36
N SER A 333 -2.28 12.56 -22.39
CA SER A 333 -1.24 11.75 -21.76
C SER A 333 -0.90 12.26 -20.37
N VAL A 334 -0.14 11.45 -19.62
CA VAL A 334 0.43 11.83 -18.31
C VAL A 334 1.37 13.03 -18.47
N ASP A 335 2.23 13.05 -19.49
CA ASP A 335 3.17 14.16 -19.75
C ASP A 335 2.44 15.51 -19.97
N ARG A 336 1.25 15.46 -20.57
CA ARG A 336 0.39 16.64 -20.73
C ARG A 336 -0.16 17.14 -19.41
N LEU A 337 -0.52 16.22 -18.51
CA LEU A 337 -0.95 16.57 -17.16
C LEU A 337 0.23 17.16 -16.37
N GLU A 338 1.42 16.53 -16.40
CA GLU A 338 2.63 17.07 -15.77
C GLU A 338 2.97 18.47 -16.27
N SER A 339 2.90 18.68 -17.60
CA SER A 339 3.11 20.00 -18.21
C SER A 339 2.06 21.04 -17.75
N ALA A 340 0.81 20.60 -17.55
CA ALA A 340 -0.25 21.49 -17.03
C ALA A 340 -0.05 21.79 -15.53
N LEU A 341 0.45 20.82 -14.76
CA LEU A 341 0.77 20.97 -13.34
C LEU A 341 2.03 21.82 -13.12
N ALA A 342 2.95 21.87 -14.07
CA ALA A 342 4.11 22.77 -14.02
C ALA A 342 3.71 24.25 -13.95
N ASN A 343 2.50 24.59 -14.45
CA ASN A 343 1.91 25.92 -14.22
C ASN A 343 1.26 26.00 -12.83
N GLN A 344 2.04 26.41 -11.85
CA GLN A 344 1.66 26.49 -10.43
C GLN A 344 0.48 27.44 -10.11
N GLN A 345 -0.03 28.17 -11.07
CA GLN A 345 -1.16 29.11 -10.89
C GLN A 345 -2.52 28.49 -11.25
N THR A 346 -2.54 27.26 -11.76
CA THR A 346 -3.81 26.61 -12.12
C THR A 346 -4.56 26.11 -10.87
N GLN A 347 -5.89 26.14 -10.95
CA GLN A 347 -6.75 25.61 -9.88
C GLN A 347 -6.48 24.11 -9.65
N GLN A 348 -6.23 23.37 -10.72
CA GLN A 348 -5.91 21.95 -10.69
C GLN A 348 -4.62 21.67 -9.91
N PHE A 349 -3.57 22.46 -10.14
CA PHE A 349 -2.33 22.37 -9.40
C PHE A 349 -2.54 22.63 -7.90
N MET A 350 -3.26 23.70 -7.56
CA MET A 350 -3.53 24.07 -6.16
C MET A 350 -4.33 22.98 -5.43
N MET A 351 -5.30 22.38 -6.11
CA MET A 351 -6.10 21.28 -5.58
C MET A 351 -5.26 20.02 -5.34
N LEU A 352 -4.45 19.63 -6.33
CA LEU A 352 -3.56 18.48 -6.22
C LEU A 352 -2.51 18.69 -5.12
N ARG A 353 -1.89 19.87 -5.08
CA ARG A 353 -0.91 20.22 -4.06
C ARG A 353 -1.50 20.16 -2.65
N LYS A 354 -2.69 20.68 -2.46
CA LYS A 354 -3.39 20.59 -1.17
C LYS A 354 -3.63 19.13 -0.79
N LEU A 355 -4.15 18.31 -1.70
CA LEU A 355 -4.42 16.89 -1.48
C LEU A 355 -3.14 16.14 -1.08
N VAL A 356 -2.03 16.41 -1.76
CA VAL A 356 -0.71 15.82 -1.45
C VAL A 356 -0.22 16.27 -0.07
N MET A 357 -0.33 17.56 0.25
CA MET A 357 0.09 18.09 1.55
C MET A 357 -0.74 17.50 2.68
N ASP A 358 -2.05 17.40 2.50
CA ASP A 358 -2.95 16.80 3.49
C ASP A 358 -2.61 15.29 3.69
N ALA A 359 -2.28 14.55 2.62
CA ALA A 359 -1.84 13.16 2.71
C ALA A 359 -0.50 13.00 3.44
N LEU A 360 0.44 13.92 3.21
CA LEU A 360 1.74 13.95 3.89
C LEU A 360 1.63 14.28 5.38
N GLU A 361 0.74 15.20 5.74
CA GLU A 361 0.55 15.66 7.12
C GLU A 361 -0.16 14.61 7.98
N HIS A 362 -1.20 13.98 7.43
CA HIS A 362 -2.04 13.07 8.20
C HIS A 362 -1.62 11.60 8.10
N GLY A 363 -0.85 11.21 7.08
CA GLY A 363 -0.46 9.82 6.84
C GLY A 363 -1.63 8.87 6.54
N THR A 364 -2.81 9.44 6.20
CA THR A 364 -4.05 8.72 5.90
C THR A 364 -4.55 9.08 4.51
N VAL A 365 -5.48 8.26 3.99
CA VAL A 365 -6.11 8.54 2.69
C VAL A 365 -6.84 9.88 2.75
N GLN A 366 -6.43 10.80 1.86
CA GLN A 366 -7.11 12.07 1.63
C GLN A 366 -7.84 12.00 0.31
N THR A 367 -8.97 12.70 0.20
CA THR A 367 -9.83 12.61 -0.97
C THR A 367 -10.37 13.98 -1.34
N VAL A 368 -10.38 14.27 -2.65
CA VAL A 368 -11.05 15.41 -3.24
C VAL A 368 -12.00 14.94 -4.34
N GLU A 369 -13.14 15.59 -4.42
CA GLU A 369 -14.17 15.28 -5.42
C GLU A 369 -14.46 16.51 -6.24
N TYR A 370 -14.68 16.32 -7.53
CA TYR A 370 -15.02 17.38 -8.47
C TYR A 370 -15.86 16.86 -9.63
N ALA A 371 -16.61 17.76 -10.23
CA ALA A 371 -17.42 17.46 -11.41
C ALA A 371 -16.76 18.05 -12.66
N TYR A 372 -16.70 17.27 -13.73
CA TYR A 372 -16.28 17.70 -15.04
C TYR A 372 -17.20 17.10 -16.10
N LYS A 373 -17.82 17.94 -16.96
CA LYS A 373 -18.76 17.53 -18.02
C LYS A 373 -19.82 16.55 -17.53
N GLU A 374 -20.49 16.88 -16.42
CA GLU A 374 -21.57 16.08 -15.80
C GLU A 374 -21.13 14.73 -15.20
N VAL A 375 -19.83 14.43 -15.23
CA VAL A 375 -19.24 13.24 -14.58
C VAL A 375 -18.60 13.66 -13.27
N TYR A 376 -18.84 12.89 -12.23
CA TYR A 376 -18.22 13.10 -10.93
C TYR A 376 -16.97 12.24 -10.80
N TYR A 377 -15.88 12.87 -10.38
CA TYR A 377 -14.57 12.25 -10.18
C TYR A 377 -14.16 12.34 -8.71
N ARG A 378 -13.58 11.26 -8.23
CA ARG A 378 -12.96 11.18 -6.90
C ARG A 378 -11.48 10.91 -7.07
N LEU A 379 -10.64 11.86 -6.66
CA LEU A 379 -9.20 11.71 -6.58
C LEU A 379 -8.82 11.48 -5.13
N SER A 380 -8.22 10.32 -4.84
CA SER A 380 -7.73 9.96 -3.51
C SER A 380 -6.21 9.86 -3.53
N ALA A 381 -5.56 10.27 -2.46
CA ALA A 381 -4.11 10.25 -2.30
C ALA A 381 -3.72 9.64 -0.96
N LEU A 382 -2.66 8.83 -0.97
CA LEU A 382 -2.06 8.24 0.22
C LEU A 382 -0.54 8.37 0.15
N PHE A 383 0.08 8.85 1.22
CA PHE A 383 1.53 8.88 1.37
C PHE A 383 2.09 7.46 1.53
N ILE A 384 3.13 7.11 0.77
CA ILE A 384 3.79 5.81 0.79
C ILE A 384 5.18 5.89 1.41
N ALA A 385 6.06 6.70 0.83
CA ALA A 385 7.48 6.77 1.22
C ALA A 385 8.07 8.16 1.00
N ARG A 386 9.18 8.45 1.66
CA ARG A 386 9.90 9.73 1.52
C ARG A 386 11.40 9.50 1.42
N ARG A 387 12.06 10.29 0.58
CA ARG A 387 13.53 10.44 0.52
C ARG A 387 13.92 11.85 0.06
N GLU A 388 15.01 12.40 0.58
CA GLU A 388 15.69 13.62 0.08
C GLU A 388 14.75 14.76 -0.40
N GLY A 389 13.73 15.10 0.38
CA GLY A 389 12.77 16.14 0.03
C GLY A 389 11.73 15.75 -1.02
N ARG A 390 11.71 14.50 -1.47
CA ARG A 390 10.72 13.89 -2.35
C ARG A 390 9.82 12.94 -1.58
N ALA A 391 8.58 12.84 -1.99
CA ALA A 391 7.60 11.93 -1.40
C ALA A 391 6.85 11.17 -2.50
N MET A 392 6.65 9.86 -2.31
CA MET A 392 5.83 9.03 -3.15
C MET A 392 4.39 9.02 -2.65
N ILE A 393 3.48 9.32 -3.54
CA ILE A 393 2.04 9.34 -3.29
C ILE A 393 1.37 8.31 -4.19
N LEU A 394 0.61 7.41 -3.58
CA LEU A 394 -0.31 6.55 -4.31
C LEU A 394 -1.60 7.33 -4.56
N MET A 395 -1.95 7.52 -5.83
CA MET A 395 -3.17 8.20 -6.25
C MET A 395 -4.15 7.22 -6.87
N ARG A 396 -5.44 7.44 -6.64
CA ARG A 396 -6.54 6.74 -7.29
C ARG A 396 -7.53 7.73 -7.85
N LEU A 397 -7.87 7.58 -9.13
CA LEU A 397 -8.83 8.44 -9.83
C LEU A 397 -10.01 7.62 -10.33
N ASN A 398 -11.18 7.79 -9.71
CA ASN A 398 -12.39 7.06 -10.07
C ASN A 398 -13.50 8.01 -10.49
N THR A 399 -14.38 7.52 -11.35
CA THR A 399 -15.71 8.10 -11.53
C THR A 399 -16.68 7.49 -10.52
N PHE A 400 -17.68 8.23 -10.12
CA PHE A 400 -18.76 7.72 -9.30
C PHE A 400 -20.10 8.31 -9.74
N ASP A 401 -21.14 7.52 -9.58
CA ASP A 401 -22.51 7.94 -9.82
C ASP A 401 -23.06 8.55 -8.53
N ALA A 402 -23.21 9.87 -8.52
CA ALA A 402 -23.71 10.58 -7.35
C ALA A 402 -25.13 10.14 -6.95
N ASP A 403 -25.95 9.74 -7.92
CA ASP A 403 -27.31 9.27 -7.64
C ASP A 403 -27.30 7.88 -6.99
N ARG A 404 -26.42 6.99 -7.44
CA ARG A 404 -26.26 5.64 -6.88
C ARG A 404 -25.62 5.65 -5.48
N GLU A 405 -24.66 6.53 -5.22
CA GLU A 405 -24.10 6.69 -3.87
C GLU A 405 -25.13 7.30 -2.89
N VAL A 406 -25.98 8.20 -3.38
CA VAL A 406 -27.12 8.72 -2.61
C VAL A 406 -28.13 7.60 -2.32
N GLU A 407 -28.35 6.69 -3.25
CA GLU A 407 -29.23 5.54 -3.07
C GLU A 407 -28.62 4.50 -2.11
N THR A 408 -27.31 4.21 -2.20
CA THR A 408 -26.59 3.37 -1.23
C THR A 408 -26.55 4.01 0.16
N ALA A 409 -26.33 5.33 0.25
CA ALA A 409 -26.44 6.06 1.49
C ALA A 409 -27.88 6.06 2.04
N ARG A 410 -28.88 6.05 1.16
CA ARG A 410 -30.30 5.92 1.50
C ARG A 410 -30.65 4.53 2.01
N GLU A 411 -30.07 3.47 1.43
CA GLU A 411 -30.18 2.10 1.91
C GLU A 411 -29.45 1.91 3.26
N MET A 412 -28.27 2.51 3.44
CA MET A 412 -27.58 2.57 4.74
C MET A 412 -28.38 3.36 5.78
N LEU A 413 -29.02 4.46 5.39
CA LEU A 413 -29.92 5.24 6.23
C LEU A 413 -31.20 4.45 6.55
N ASN A 414 -31.72 3.66 5.63
CA ASN A 414 -32.87 2.79 5.86
C ASN A 414 -32.53 1.61 6.79
N SER A 415 -31.35 1.03 6.68
CA SER A 415 -30.84 0.04 7.65
C SER A 415 -30.43 0.67 9.00
N SER A 416 -30.17 1.97 9.05
CA SER A 416 -29.99 2.77 10.27
C SER A 416 -31.30 3.28 10.86
N SER A 417 -32.44 2.93 10.31
CA SER A 417 -33.77 3.39 10.80
C SER A 417 -34.01 3.03 12.26
N ALA A 418 -33.47 1.91 12.73
CA ALA A 418 -33.47 1.50 14.12
C ALA A 418 -32.66 2.45 15.03
N LEU A 419 -31.53 3.01 14.53
CA LEU A 419 -30.76 4.03 15.24
C LEU A 419 -31.43 5.40 15.18
N MET A 420 -32.09 5.73 14.06
CA MET A 420 -32.83 6.99 13.93
C MET A 420 -34.09 7.02 14.80
N SER A 421 -34.68 5.88 15.13
CA SER A 421 -35.85 5.79 16.01
C SER A 421 -35.58 6.27 17.44
N THR A 422 -34.31 6.44 17.83
CA THR A 422 -33.93 7.04 19.12
C THR A 422 -34.05 8.58 19.14
N TYR A 423 -34.23 9.20 17.96
CA TYR A 423 -34.38 10.65 17.82
C TYR A 423 -35.81 11.01 17.43
N GLU A 424 -36.30 12.11 17.94
CA GLU A 424 -37.60 12.66 17.56
C GLU A 424 -37.55 13.42 16.23
N LEU A 425 -36.40 13.98 15.89
CA LEU A 425 -36.18 14.72 14.66
C LEU A 425 -34.70 14.59 14.20
N VAL A 426 -34.51 14.34 12.89
CA VAL A 426 -33.19 14.39 12.24
C VAL A 426 -33.30 15.22 10.96
N VAL A 427 -32.46 16.27 10.86
CA VAL A 427 -32.45 17.19 9.71
C VAL A 427 -31.02 17.38 9.21
N LEU A 428 -30.83 17.33 7.90
CA LEU A 428 -29.60 17.76 7.23
C LEU A 428 -29.75 19.18 6.71
N PHE A 429 -28.76 20.01 7.00
CA PHE A 429 -28.63 21.37 6.49
C PHE A 429 -27.49 21.47 5.50
N PHE A 430 -27.74 22.15 4.39
CA PHE A 430 -26.76 22.50 3.36
C PHE A 430 -26.66 24.02 3.26
N PRO A 431 -25.88 24.69 4.15
CA PRO A 431 -25.90 26.14 4.25
C PRO A 431 -25.54 26.86 2.96
N LYS A 432 -24.57 26.33 2.19
CA LYS A 432 -24.15 26.94 0.91
C LYS A 432 -25.23 26.90 -0.16
N ARG A 433 -26.08 25.87 -0.13
CA ARG A 433 -27.23 25.73 -1.06
C ARG A 433 -28.49 26.39 -0.53
N GLY A 434 -28.49 26.82 0.71
CA GLY A 434 -29.68 27.36 1.36
C GLY A 434 -30.80 26.35 1.51
N LYS A 435 -30.48 25.03 1.66
CA LYS A 435 -31.46 23.93 1.69
C LYS A 435 -31.37 23.12 2.98
N ALA A 436 -32.50 22.57 3.39
CA ALA A 436 -32.61 21.57 4.46
C ALA A 436 -33.33 20.32 3.93
N LYS A 437 -32.97 19.16 4.49
CA LYS A 437 -33.62 17.87 4.20
C LYS A 437 -33.94 17.18 5.53
N ARG A 438 -35.22 16.94 5.80
CA ARG A 438 -35.63 16.13 6.92
C ARG A 438 -35.42 14.65 6.60
N LEU A 439 -34.69 13.95 7.46
CA LEU A 439 -34.40 12.53 7.30
C LEU A 439 -35.34 11.67 8.14
N HIS A 440 -35.70 12.14 9.36
CA HIS A 440 -36.57 11.43 10.29
C HIS A 440 -37.37 12.40 11.14
N THR A 441 -38.60 12.00 11.47
CA THR A 441 -39.42 12.63 12.50
C THR A 441 -40.44 11.61 13.05
N VAL A 442 -40.66 11.65 14.34
CA VAL A 442 -41.66 10.77 15.00
C VAL A 442 -43.07 11.33 14.89
N ASN A 443 -43.25 12.62 14.65
CA ASN A 443 -44.55 13.30 14.59
C ASN A 443 -44.77 13.95 13.21
N ASN A 444 -46.03 14.24 12.88
CA ASN A 444 -46.42 15.00 11.68
C ASN A 444 -46.04 16.48 11.83
N LEU A 445 -44.74 16.78 11.72
CA LEU A 445 -44.29 18.16 11.65
C LEU A 445 -44.54 18.72 10.24
N PRO A 446 -44.85 20.02 10.09
CA PRO A 446 -45.02 20.66 8.79
C PRO A 446 -43.82 20.37 7.87
N GLU A 447 -44.07 20.06 6.62
CA GLU A 447 -43.02 19.95 5.64
C GLU A 447 -42.39 21.32 5.39
N TYR A 448 -41.06 21.34 5.28
CA TYR A 448 -40.36 22.53 4.79
C TYR A 448 -40.73 22.70 3.30
N ASP A 449 -41.26 23.87 2.96
CA ASP A 449 -41.61 24.16 1.58
C ASP A 449 -40.35 24.13 0.72
N LYS A 450 -40.36 23.41 -0.41
CA LYS A 450 -39.19 23.24 -1.29
C LYS A 450 -38.68 24.56 -1.89
N GLU A 451 -39.49 25.59 -1.83
CA GLU A 451 -39.23 26.93 -2.39
C GLU A 451 -38.71 27.92 -1.33
N ASP A 452 -38.86 27.64 -0.04
CA ASP A 452 -38.40 28.54 1.03
C ASP A 452 -36.87 28.52 1.19
N SER A 453 -36.32 29.70 1.53
CA SER A 453 -34.92 29.76 1.96
C SER A 453 -34.73 29.00 3.27
N LEU A 454 -33.51 28.46 3.50
CA LEU A 454 -33.16 27.77 4.73
C LEU A 454 -33.45 28.63 5.98
N GLN A 455 -33.18 29.95 5.89
CA GLN A 455 -33.43 30.89 6.97
C GLN A 455 -34.92 31.03 7.29
N THR A 456 -35.75 31.15 6.26
CA THR A 456 -37.22 31.24 6.39
C THR A 456 -37.80 29.98 7.00
N SER A 457 -37.35 28.82 6.52
CA SER A 457 -37.80 27.51 7.06
C SER A 457 -37.39 27.34 8.53
N LEU A 458 -36.19 27.76 8.91
CA LEU A 458 -35.71 27.70 10.28
C LEU A 458 -36.53 28.64 11.21
N GLN A 459 -36.83 29.84 10.73
CA GLN A 459 -37.63 30.80 11.51
C GLN A 459 -39.06 30.29 11.74
N ARG A 460 -39.71 29.77 10.71
CA ARG A 460 -41.05 29.14 10.86
C ARG A 460 -41.04 27.97 11.83
N PHE A 461 -40.05 27.11 11.75
CA PHE A 461 -39.90 26.02 12.69
C PHE A 461 -39.72 26.53 14.12
N CYS A 462 -38.88 27.53 14.30
CA CYS A 462 -38.63 28.15 15.58
C CYS A 462 -39.90 28.75 16.19
N GLU A 463 -40.71 29.46 15.38
CA GLU A 463 -41.97 30.06 15.80
C GLU A 463 -43.04 29.05 16.17
N ALA A 464 -43.08 27.90 15.42
CA ALA A 464 -44.10 26.87 15.62
C ALA A 464 -43.75 25.89 16.74
N GLU A 465 -42.49 25.46 16.82
CA GLU A 465 -42.12 24.29 17.62
C GLU A 465 -41.26 24.63 18.86
N ILE A 466 -40.64 25.82 18.91
CA ILE A 466 -39.78 26.22 20.04
C ILE A 466 -40.54 27.10 21.01
N ASP A 467 -40.42 26.79 22.28
CA ASP A 467 -40.97 27.61 23.35
C ASP A 467 -40.51 29.09 23.24
N PRO A 468 -41.38 30.08 23.37
CA PRO A 468 -41.06 31.49 23.21
C PRO A 468 -39.79 31.95 23.96
N VAL A 469 -39.57 31.42 25.17
CA VAL A 469 -38.41 31.76 25.99
C VAL A 469 -37.09 31.27 25.39
N ASP A 470 -37.10 30.19 24.61
CA ASP A 470 -35.91 29.56 24.04
C ASP A 470 -35.63 29.98 22.59
N ARG A 471 -36.54 30.72 21.93
CA ARG A 471 -36.46 31.02 20.50
C ARG A 471 -35.17 31.76 20.11
N GLU A 472 -34.80 32.80 20.83
CA GLU A 472 -33.60 33.57 20.53
C GLU A 472 -32.33 32.73 20.72
N ARG A 473 -32.29 31.89 21.75
CA ARG A 473 -31.19 30.98 22.03
C ARG A 473 -31.08 29.88 20.93
N TYR A 474 -32.22 29.35 20.47
CA TYR A 474 -32.28 28.37 19.41
C TYR A 474 -31.80 28.94 18.07
N MET A 475 -32.19 30.16 17.71
CA MET A 475 -31.75 30.83 16.49
C MET A 475 -30.24 31.11 16.50
N ARG A 476 -29.68 31.50 17.68
CA ARG A 476 -28.22 31.62 17.84
C ARG A 476 -27.51 30.29 17.79
N PHE A 477 -28.09 29.23 18.30
CA PHE A 477 -27.53 27.87 18.25
C PHE A 477 -27.41 27.38 16.81
N LEU A 478 -28.35 27.67 15.93
CA LEU A 478 -28.33 27.29 14.50
C LEU A 478 -27.88 28.43 13.56
N ASP A 479 -27.15 29.43 14.07
CA ASP A 479 -26.58 30.48 13.23
C ASP A 479 -25.55 29.91 12.26
N PHE A 480 -25.94 29.71 10.98
CA PHE A 480 -25.11 29.13 9.94
C PHE A 480 -23.88 29.98 9.60
N GLY A 481 -23.85 31.27 9.89
CA GLY A 481 -22.68 32.13 9.70
C GLY A 481 -21.50 31.77 10.61
N THR A 482 -21.79 31.21 11.80
CA THR A 482 -20.77 30.83 12.79
C THR A 482 -20.71 29.33 13.08
N LEU A 483 -21.67 28.55 12.56
CA LEU A 483 -21.88 27.15 12.91
C LEU A 483 -20.64 26.29 12.61
N GLU A 484 -20.06 26.41 11.42
CA GLU A 484 -18.89 25.65 11.01
C GLU A 484 -17.69 25.87 11.94
N LYS A 485 -17.43 27.13 12.29
CA LYS A 485 -16.33 27.48 13.20
C LYS A 485 -16.58 26.93 14.61
N ARG A 486 -17.81 26.99 15.10
CA ARG A 486 -18.18 26.51 16.44
C ARG A 486 -18.07 25.00 16.54
N VAL A 487 -18.52 24.26 15.53
CA VAL A 487 -18.42 22.79 15.49
C VAL A 487 -16.95 22.36 15.40
N LYS A 488 -16.14 22.99 14.52
CA LYS A 488 -14.71 22.67 14.38
C LYS A 488 -13.89 22.97 15.63
N ASN A 489 -14.25 24.02 16.38
CA ASN A 489 -13.57 24.39 17.61
C ASN A 489 -14.04 23.57 18.84
N SER A 490 -15.08 22.78 18.70
CA SER A 490 -15.53 21.88 19.77
C SER A 490 -14.63 20.65 19.88
N PRO A 491 -14.14 20.30 21.08
CA PRO A 491 -13.27 19.11 21.28
C PRO A 491 -13.90 17.80 20.80
N ARG A 492 -15.24 17.74 20.75
CA ARG A 492 -16.03 16.56 20.36
C ARG A 492 -16.52 16.61 18.91
N LEU A 493 -16.14 17.62 18.13
CA LEU A 493 -16.60 17.84 16.76
C LEU A 493 -18.14 17.93 16.58
N PHE A 494 -18.84 18.33 17.65
CA PHE A 494 -20.25 18.69 17.62
C PHE A 494 -20.54 19.78 18.64
N ILE A 495 -21.67 20.50 18.45
CA ILE A 495 -22.25 21.37 19.46
C ILE A 495 -23.60 20.82 19.93
N GLN A 496 -23.94 21.02 21.18
CA GLN A 496 -25.18 20.52 21.78
C GLN A 496 -25.78 21.57 22.71
N SER A 497 -27.09 21.63 22.74
CA SER A 497 -27.83 22.46 23.71
C SER A 497 -29.20 21.85 23.97
N ILE A 498 -29.86 22.34 25.03
CA ILE A 498 -31.18 21.86 25.48
C ILE A 498 -32.20 22.97 25.25
N PHE A 499 -33.37 22.60 24.73
CA PHE A 499 -34.45 23.52 24.43
C PHE A 499 -35.81 22.92 24.81
N ARG A 500 -36.74 23.80 25.17
CA ARG A 500 -38.15 23.42 25.27
C ARG A 500 -38.79 23.47 23.91
N MET A 501 -39.39 22.35 23.51
CA MET A 501 -39.99 22.21 22.19
C MET A 501 -41.33 21.47 22.27
N ASN A 502 -42.21 21.73 21.31
CA ASN A 502 -43.51 21.06 21.19
C ASN A 502 -43.45 19.84 20.26
N LEU A 503 -42.69 19.92 19.17
CA LEU A 503 -42.51 18.90 18.13
C LEU A 503 -43.83 18.20 17.73
N GLY A 504 -44.84 19.00 17.41
CA GLY A 504 -46.17 18.50 17.01
C GLY A 504 -46.99 17.84 18.13
N LYS A 505 -46.67 18.14 19.41
CA LYS A 505 -47.39 17.66 20.62
C LYS A 505 -48.05 18.80 21.34
N ASP A 506 -49.16 18.53 22.02
CA ASP A 506 -49.90 19.55 22.81
C ASP A 506 -49.19 20.02 24.07
N LYS A 507 -48.05 19.44 24.41
CA LYS A 507 -47.25 19.79 25.62
C LYS A 507 -45.80 20.01 25.31
N THR A 508 -45.29 21.13 25.76
CA THR A 508 -43.88 21.48 25.75
C THR A 508 -43.06 20.48 26.59
N LYS A 509 -41.99 19.95 26.03
CA LYS A 509 -41.05 19.04 26.69
C LYS A 509 -39.63 19.53 26.49
N TRP A 510 -38.68 18.99 27.29
CA TRP A 510 -37.27 19.25 27.14
C TRP A 510 -36.64 18.30 26.12
N TYR A 511 -35.89 18.86 25.18
CA TYR A 511 -35.16 18.13 24.15
C TYR A 511 -33.70 18.56 24.08
N SER A 512 -32.84 17.60 23.89
CA SER A 512 -31.44 17.83 23.52
C SER A 512 -31.32 17.96 22.02
N ALA A 513 -30.77 19.05 21.54
CA ALA A 513 -30.46 19.31 20.15
C ALA A 513 -28.93 19.27 19.95
N ARG A 514 -28.46 18.41 19.04
CA ARG A 514 -27.06 18.27 18.74
C ARG A 514 -26.84 18.56 17.26
N VAL A 515 -25.78 19.33 16.92
CA VAL A 515 -25.35 19.57 15.54
C VAL A 515 -23.96 19.02 15.35
N THR A 516 -23.84 18.14 14.35
CA THR A 516 -22.58 17.52 13.94
C THR A 516 -22.29 17.90 12.50
N GLN A 517 -21.05 18.21 12.16
CA GLN A 517 -20.64 18.40 10.78
C GLN A 517 -20.53 17.04 10.10
N ILE A 518 -21.10 16.92 8.90
CA ILE A 518 -20.96 15.77 8.03
C ILE A 518 -20.23 16.24 6.78
N ASN A 519 -19.17 15.54 6.43
CA ASN A 519 -18.48 15.78 5.17
C ASN A 519 -19.29 15.09 4.07
N THR A 520 -20.01 15.87 3.29
CA THR A 520 -20.66 15.38 2.08
C THR A 520 -19.77 15.64 0.88
N LEU A 521 -20.06 14.97 -0.22
CA LEU A 521 -19.28 14.99 -1.45
C LEU A 521 -19.09 16.38 -2.08
N THR A 522 -19.96 17.32 -1.77
CA THR A 522 -20.00 18.62 -2.48
C THR A 522 -19.79 19.83 -1.58
N GLU A 523 -20.11 19.73 -0.30
CA GLU A 523 -19.99 20.82 0.67
C GLU A 523 -20.11 20.30 2.11
N PRO A 524 -19.62 21.04 3.11
CA PRO A 524 -19.91 20.72 4.51
C PRO A 524 -21.42 20.77 4.74
N ALA A 525 -22.01 19.66 5.16
CA ALA A 525 -23.37 19.61 5.65
C ALA A 525 -23.38 19.51 7.18
N PHE A 526 -24.50 19.87 7.78
CA PHE A 526 -24.67 19.76 9.22
C PHE A 526 -25.92 18.93 9.53
N MET A 527 -25.75 17.94 10.39
CA MET A 527 -26.86 17.11 10.86
C MET A 527 -27.30 17.59 12.23
N LEU A 528 -28.55 18.02 12.32
CA LEU A 528 -29.23 18.26 13.58
C LEU A 528 -29.96 16.99 13.99
N THR A 529 -29.70 16.51 15.21
CA THR A 529 -30.48 15.45 15.88
C THR A 529 -31.14 16.02 17.12
N VAL A 530 -32.42 15.69 17.32
CA VAL A 530 -33.20 16.12 18.47
C VAL A 530 -33.75 14.89 19.17
N GLN A 531 -33.49 14.79 20.49
CA GLN A 531 -33.88 13.67 21.34
C GLN A 531 -34.63 14.17 22.58
N ASN A 532 -35.70 13.48 22.97
CA ASN A 532 -36.41 13.75 24.25
C ASN A 532 -35.51 13.33 25.41
N ILE A 533 -35.33 14.23 26.40
CA ILE A 533 -34.48 13.98 27.57
C ILE A 533 -35.26 13.84 28.88
N GLN A 534 -36.59 13.90 28.82
CA GLN A 534 -37.40 13.93 30.03
C GLN A 534 -37.34 12.63 30.83
N ASP A 535 -37.07 11.51 30.17
CA ASP A 535 -37.02 10.18 30.80
C ASP A 535 -35.64 9.85 31.43
N ASN A 536 -34.61 10.68 31.14
CA ASN A 536 -33.21 10.49 31.63
C ASN A 536 -32.60 11.81 32.15
N MET A 537 -33.39 12.71 32.70
CA MET A 537 -32.98 14.08 32.99
C MET A 537 -31.79 14.21 33.97
N ASN A 538 -31.67 13.35 34.98
CA ASN A 538 -30.61 13.44 35.97
C ASN A 538 -29.20 13.18 35.35
N SER A 539 -29.07 12.16 34.48
CA SER A 539 -27.81 11.83 33.80
C SER A 539 -27.35 12.93 32.81
N TRP A 540 -28.28 13.69 32.24
CA TRP A 540 -27.99 14.75 31.28
C TRP A 540 -27.66 16.08 31.96
N ILE A 541 -28.27 16.36 33.11
CA ILE A 541 -27.96 17.53 33.94
C ILE A 541 -26.53 17.42 34.47
N ASP A 542 -26.13 16.28 34.98
CA ASP A 542 -24.75 16.03 35.45
C ASP A 542 -23.72 16.24 34.34
N MET A 543 -24.00 15.77 33.11
CA MET A 543 -23.09 15.92 31.97
C MET A 543 -22.99 17.38 31.47
N LEU A 544 -24.05 18.18 31.60
CA LEU A 544 -24.09 19.59 31.19
C LEU A 544 -23.55 20.53 32.26
N THR A 545 -23.66 20.18 33.55
CA THR A 545 -23.09 20.95 34.68
C THR A 545 -21.57 20.93 34.68
N ASP A 546 -20.96 19.84 34.24
CA ASP A 546 -19.51 19.73 34.14
C ASP A 546 -18.93 20.52 32.94
N GLU A 547 -19.71 20.72 31.87
CA GLU A 547 -19.22 21.37 30.63
C GLU A 547 -19.64 22.85 30.49
N HIS A 548 -20.76 23.28 31.10
CA HIS A 548 -21.32 24.64 31.00
C HIS A 548 -22.00 25.10 32.29
N PRO A 549 -21.25 25.41 33.36
CA PRO A 549 -21.80 25.83 34.64
C PRO A 549 -22.63 27.14 34.55
N GLU A 550 -22.46 27.93 33.47
CA GLU A 550 -23.23 29.13 33.21
C GLU A 550 -24.69 28.87 32.79
N MET A 551 -25.03 27.68 32.29
CA MET A 551 -26.39 27.36 31.82
C MET A 551 -27.42 27.21 32.94
N LEU A 552 -26.97 26.92 34.17
CA LEU A 552 -27.84 26.77 35.34
C LEU A 552 -28.06 28.07 36.10
N LYS A 553 -27.35 29.16 35.79
CA LYS A 553 -27.44 30.43 36.54
C LYS A 553 -28.59 31.34 36.14
N ASN A 554 -29.37 31.01 35.11
CA ASN A 554 -30.45 31.86 34.59
C ASN A 554 -31.88 31.43 34.93
N ASP A 555 -32.08 30.38 35.73
CA ASP A 555 -33.45 29.96 36.13
C ASP A 555 -33.83 30.33 37.58
N GLY A 556 -33.22 31.37 38.10
CA GLY A 556 -33.49 31.88 39.43
C GLY A 556 -33.71 33.40 39.49
N ALA A 557 -34.70 33.93 38.76
CA ALA A 557 -35.40 35.20 39.11
C ALA A 557 -36.71 35.27 38.31
#